data_359e9645f81ab2d326394a44152bcd7c
#
_entry.id   359e9645f81ab2d326394a44152bcd7c
#
_cell.length_a   1.000
_cell.length_b   1.000
_cell.length_c   1.000
_cell.angle_alpha   90.00
_cell.angle_beta   90.00
_cell.angle_gamma   90.00
#
_symmetry.space_group_name_H-M   'P 1'
#
loop_
_entity.id
_entity.type
_entity.pdbx_description
1 polymer ?
#
loop_
_entity_poly.entity_id
_entity_poly.type
_entity_poly.pdbx_seq_one_letter_code
_entity_poly.pdbx_strand_id
1 'polypeptide(L)'
;MPSASPSLLVAGLCAQWCGTCRDYLPLFEQQTQRFTNTARFVWIDIEDHAEVLGTIDVEDFPTLLIARGDEVLFFGTVTPHANTLGRLVQSAADGDLKPLSDAGLAGLPQRVRAAMP
;
A
#
# COMPACT_ATOMS: atom_id res chain seq x y z
N MET A 1 -7.51 8.97 -23.58
CA MET A 1 -7.35 8.54 -22.95
C MET A 1 -7.71 8.67 -22.00
N PRO A 2 -7.89 8.46 -21.66
CA PRO A 2 -8.34 8.57 -20.71
C PRO A 2 -7.94 8.55 -19.59
N SER A 3 -8.02 8.87 -18.92
CA SER A 3 -7.68 8.88 -17.93
C SER A 3 -7.81 8.32 -17.12
N ALA A 4 -7.51 8.12 -16.85
CA ALA A 4 -7.44 7.76 -16.05
C ALA A 4 -7.37 7.32 -14.75
N SER A 5 -7.59 6.12 -14.42
CA SER A 5 -7.29 5.57 -13.12
C SER A 5 -5.78 5.50 -12.93
N PRO A 6 -5.27 5.87 -11.76
CA PRO A 6 -3.85 5.70 -11.48
C PRO A 6 -3.44 4.24 -11.63
N SER A 7 -2.27 4.02 -12.21
CA SER A 7 -1.76 2.66 -12.42
C SER A 7 -1.18 2.04 -11.16
N LEU A 8 -0.78 2.87 -10.19
CA LEU A 8 -0.22 2.40 -8.92
C LEU A 8 -1.28 2.30 -7.84
N LEU A 9 -1.15 1.27 -7.01
CA LEU A 9 -1.92 1.10 -5.80
C LEU A 9 -0.97 1.17 -4.62
N VAL A 10 -1.28 2.03 -3.65
CA VAL A 10 -0.51 2.14 -2.41
C VAL A 10 -1.47 1.86 -1.27
N ALA A 11 -1.26 0.77 -0.56
CA ALA A 11 -2.12 0.36 0.53
C ALA A 11 -1.36 0.39 1.85
N GLY A 12 -1.89 1.12 2.83
CA GLY A 12 -1.40 1.08 4.18
C GLY A 12 -2.18 0.05 4.98
N LEU A 13 -1.50 -0.97 5.47
CA LEU A 13 -2.11 -2.04 6.24
C LEU A 13 -1.78 -1.82 7.70
N CYS A 14 -2.80 -1.64 8.51
CA CYS A 14 -2.64 -1.29 9.91
C CYS A 14 -3.69 -1.95 10.77
N ALA A 15 -3.50 -1.85 12.08
CA ALA A 15 -4.48 -2.29 13.06
C ALA A 15 -4.87 -1.08 13.90
N GLN A 16 -6.16 -0.97 14.18
CA GLN A 16 -6.72 0.19 14.89
C GLN A 16 -6.11 0.36 16.29
N TRP A 17 -5.76 -0.75 16.94
CA TRP A 17 -5.16 -0.72 18.26
C TRP A 17 -3.70 -0.26 18.28
N CYS A 18 -3.06 -0.17 17.12
CA CYS A 18 -1.64 0.18 17.02
C CYS A 18 -1.46 1.69 17.03
N GLY A 19 -0.78 2.22 18.06
CA GLY A 19 -0.53 3.66 18.17
C GLY A 19 0.31 4.21 17.03
N THR A 20 1.31 3.43 16.57
CA THR A 20 2.15 3.83 15.43
C THR A 20 1.31 4.04 14.18
N CYS A 21 0.31 3.19 13.97
CA CYS A 21 -0.59 3.33 12.83
C CYS A 21 -1.41 4.61 12.90
N ARG A 22 -1.91 4.96 14.09
CA ARG A 22 -2.67 6.20 14.26
C ARG A 22 -1.81 7.42 13.97
N ASP A 23 -0.55 7.37 14.36
CA ASP A 23 0.39 8.47 14.09
C ASP A 23 0.77 8.52 12.60
N TYR A 24 0.75 7.38 11.94
CA TYR A 24 1.11 7.28 10.53
C TYR A 24 0.01 7.76 9.59
N LEU A 25 -1.25 7.62 9.99
CA LEU A 25 -2.37 7.94 9.11
C LEU A 25 -2.32 9.37 8.55
N PRO A 26 -2.06 10.41 9.36
CA PRO A 26 -1.97 11.77 8.79
C PRO A 26 -0.85 11.91 7.77
N LEU A 27 0.28 11.24 7.98
CA LEU A 27 1.40 11.25 7.04
C LEU A 27 1.01 10.56 5.73
N PHE A 28 0.29 9.46 5.84
CA PHE A 28 -0.22 8.72 4.69
C PHE A 28 -1.18 9.60 3.88
N GLU A 29 -2.08 10.28 4.56
CA GLU A 29 -3.04 11.16 3.89
C GLU A 29 -2.38 12.33 3.17
N GLN A 30 -1.30 12.87 3.74
CA GLN A 30 -0.53 13.94 3.07
C GLN A 30 0.03 13.45 1.73
N GLN A 31 0.56 12.23 1.71
CA GLN A 31 1.12 11.67 0.48
C GLN A 31 0.03 11.34 -0.54
N THR A 32 -1.18 11.03 -0.07
CA THR A 32 -2.33 10.84 -0.95
C THR A 32 -2.57 12.08 -1.81
N GLN A 33 -2.50 13.25 -1.21
CA GLN A 33 -2.69 14.50 -1.94
C GLN A 33 -1.55 14.78 -2.90
N ARG A 34 -0.31 14.47 -2.47
CA ARG A 34 0.87 14.71 -3.31
C ARG A 34 0.87 13.86 -4.58
N PHE A 35 0.38 12.63 -4.48
CA PHE A 35 0.43 11.67 -5.59
C PHE A 35 -0.95 11.34 -6.15
N THR A 36 -1.90 12.27 -6.05
CA THR A 36 -3.30 12.04 -6.47
C THR A 36 -3.42 11.48 -7.88
N ASN A 37 -2.63 11.99 -8.84
CA ASN A 37 -2.72 11.58 -10.23
C ASN A 37 -1.78 10.41 -10.56
N THR A 38 -0.97 9.98 -9.61
CA THR A 38 0.06 8.95 -9.83
C THR A 38 -0.36 7.61 -9.26
N ALA A 39 -1.01 7.64 -8.10
CA ALA A 39 -1.31 6.42 -7.36
C ALA A 39 -2.65 6.55 -6.65
N ARG A 40 -3.31 5.42 -6.48
CA ARG A 40 -4.47 5.30 -5.63
C ARG A 40 -4.00 4.84 -4.25
N PHE A 41 -4.34 5.62 -3.23
CA PHE A 41 -3.98 5.30 -1.85
C PHE A 41 -5.20 4.75 -1.12
N VAL A 42 -5.03 3.64 -0.42
CA VAL A 42 -6.09 3.07 0.42
C VAL A 42 -5.50 2.74 1.79
N TRP A 43 -6.32 2.92 2.82
CA TRP A 43 -5.96 2.60 4.19
C TRP A 43 -6.83 1.43 4.63
N ILE A 44 -6.20 0.35 5.08
CA ILE A 44 -6.91 -0.87 5.43
C ILE A 44 -6.62 -1.24 6.87
N ASP A 45 -7.70 -1.38 7.66
CA ASP A 45 -7.60 -1.98 8.98
C ASP A 45 -7.75 -3.49 8.79
N ILE A 46 -6.70 -4.23 9.10
CA ILE A 46 -6.66 -5.68 8.85
C ILE A 46 -7.61 -6.46 9.75
N GLU A 47 -8.07 -5.85 10.84
CA GLU A 47 -9.06 -6.48 11.70
C GLU A 47 -10.46 -6.45 11.08
N ASP A 48 -10.75 -5.39 10.33
CA ASP A 48 -12.01 -5.26 9.60
C ASP A 48 -11.98 -6.02 8.28
N HIS A 49 -10.79 -6.20 7.72
CA HIS A 49 -10.60 -6.77 6.38
C HIS A 49 -9.54 -7.87 6.41
N ALA A 50 -9.68 -8.82 7.33
CA ALA A 50 -8.73 -9.92 7.47
C ALA A 50 -8.59 -10.74 6.18
N GLU A 51 -9.64 -10.80 5.38
CA GLU A 51 -9.63 -11.54 4.13
C GLU A 51 -8.60 -10.99 3.12
N VAL A 52 -8.19 -9.73 3.27
CA VAL A 52 -7.20 -9.13 2.38
C VAL A 52 -5.87 -9.84 2.48
N LEU A 53 -5.45 -10.18 3.69
CA LEU A 53 -4.17 -10.85 3.89
C LEU A 53 -4.18 -12.32 3.45
N GLY A 54 -5.34 -13.00 3.53
CA GLY A 54 -5.38 -14.41 3.24
C GLY A 54 -4.46 -15.19 4.17
N THR A 55 -3.42 -15.83 3.61
CA THR A 55 -2.44 -16.59 4.39
C THR A 55 -1.18 -15.78 4.72
N ILE A 56 -1.15 -14.50 4.35
CA ILE A 56 0.02 -13.66 4.61
C ILE A 56 0.02 -13.24 6.07
N ASP A 57 1.14 -13.46 6.75
CA ASP A 57 1.33 -13.00 8.12
C ASP A 57 1.87 -11.58 8.14
N VAL A 58 1.24 -10.70 8.91
CA VAL A 58 1.74 -9.35 9.14
C VAL A 58 1.82 -9.16 10.66
N GLU A 59 3.03 -9.02 11.16
CA GLU A 59 3.26 -8.91 12.60
C GLU A 59 3.58 -7.48 13.04
N ASP A 60 4.13 -6.69 12.14
CA ASP A 60 4.55 -5.33 12.45
C ASP A 60 3.79 -4.32 11.60
N PHE A 61 3.51 -3.17 12.20
CA PHE A 61 2.76 -2.09 11.55
C PHE A 61 3.51 -0.77 11.70
N PRO A 62 3.36 0.14 10.74
CA PRO A 62 2.56 0.01 9.52
C PRO A 62 3.25 -0.86 8.48
N THR A 63 2.48 -1.64 7.75
CA THR A 63 2.94 -2.41 6.60
C THR A 63 2.40 -1.76 5.34
N LEU A 64 3.25 -1.66 4.33
CA LEU A 64 2.92 -0.97 3.09
C LEU A 64 2.94 -1.94 1.92
N LEU A 65 1.93 -1.84 1.07
CA LEU A 65 1.88 -2.54 -0.21
C LEU A 65 1.93 -1.49 -1.32
N ILE A 66 2.81 -1.68 -2.29
CA ILE A 66 2.79 -0.91 -3.53
C ILE A 66 2.70 -1.89 -4.68
N ALA A 67 1.72 -1.69 -5.56
CA ALA A 67 1.49 -2.58 -6.69
C ALA A 67 1.19 -1.80 -7.94
N ARG A 68 1.55 -2.37 -9.10
CA ARG A 68 1.14 -1.86 -10.40
C ARG A 68 0.39 -2.98 -11.10
N GLY A 69 -0.91 -2.75 -11.33
CA GLY A 69 -1.75 -3.83 -11.81
C GLY A 69 -1.75 -4.98 -10.81
N ASP A 70 -1.38 -6.16 -11.26
CA ASP A 70 -1.31 -7.34 -10.40
C ASP A 70 0.09 -7.59 -9.85
N GLU A 71 1.05 -6.75 -10.22
CA GLU A 71 2.43 -6.92 -9.80
C GLU A 71 2.71 -6.18 -8.50
N VAL A 72 3.24 -6.90 -7.51
CA VAL A 72 3.66 -6.30 -6.25
C VAL A 72 5.07 -5.74 -6.42
N LEU A 73 5.22 -4.44 -6.17
CA LEU A 73 6.51 -3.77 -6.28
C LEU A 73 7.19 -3.61 -4.93
N PHE A 74 6.42 -3.56 -3.87
CA PHE A 74 6.92 -3.46 -2.51
C PHE A 74 5.90 -4.04 -1.54
N PHE A 75 6.38 -4.78 -0.55
CA PHE A 75 5.54 -5.23 0.55
C PHE A 75 6.41 -5.41 1.79
N GLY A 76 6.10 -4.69 2.85
CA GLY A 76 6.86 -4.82 4.08
C GLY A 76 6.54 -3.71 5.08
N THR A 77 7.09 -3.90 6.28
CA THR A 77 6.99 -2.91 7.34
C THR A 77 7.85 -1.70 6.99
N VAL A 78 7.31 -0.50 7.24
CA VAL A 78 8.04 0.74 6.96
C VAL A 78 8.12 1.58 8.23
N THR A 79 9.12 2.44 8.28
CA THR A 79 9.20 3.44 9.35
C THR A 79 8.11 4.48 9.12
N PRO A 80 7.50 5.02 10.21
CA PRO A 80 6.39 5.97 10.08
C PRO A 80 6.88 7.38 9.75
N HIS A 81 7.54 7.53 8.61
CA HIS A 81 8.05 8.81 8.15
C HIS A 81 7.50 9.12 6.76
N ALA A 82 7.03 10.36 6.59
CA ALA A 82 6.48 10.81 5.32
C ALA A 82 7.51 10.69 4.19
N ASN A 83 8.77 10.98 4.47
CA ASN A 83 9.83 10.93 3.46
C ASN A 83 10.04 9.51 2.92
N THR A 84 9.97 8.50 3.79
CA THR A 84 10.12 7.11 3.38
C THR A 84 8.99 6.72 2.42
N LEU A 85 7.77 7.05 2.78
CA LEU A 85 6.61 6.76 1.94
C LEU A 85 6.71 7.47 0.59
N GLY A 86 7.03 8.76 0.63
CA GLY A 86 7.15 9.55 -0.60
C GLY A 86 8.20 9.01 -1.55
N ARG A 87 9.36 8.59 -1.02
CA ARG A 87 10.42 8.02 -1.84
C ARG A 87 10.03 6.70 -2.47
N LEU A 88 9.36 5.85 -1.71
CA LEU A 88 8.91 4.56 -2.23
C LEU A 88 7.90 4.74 -3.35
N VAL A 89 6.92 5.63 -3.17
CA VAL A 89 5.92 5.90 -4.20
C VAL A 89 6.57 6.49 -5.43
N GLN A 90 7.49 7.44 -5.25
CA GLN A 90 8.18 8.07 -6.37
C GLN A 90 9.03 7.05 -7.14
N SER A 91 9.76 6.19 -6.44
CA SER A 91 10.54 5.13 -7.08
C SER A 91 9.65 4.17 -7.86
N ALA A 92 8.50 3.83 -7.32
CA ALA A 92 7.55 2.97 -8.03
C ALA A 92 7.02 3.67 -9.28
N ALA A 93 6.70 4.96 -9.18
CA ALA A 93 6.19 5.73 -10.30
C ALA A 93 7.23 5.86 -11.41
N ASP A 94 8.49 5.98 -11.04
CA ASP A 94 9.61 6.12 -11.98
C ASP A 94 10.03 4.78 -12.62
N GLY A 95 9.46 3.67 -12.16
CA GLY A 95 9.80 2.36 -12.68
C GLY A 95 11.08 1.77 -12.10
N ASP A 96 11.55 2.32 -10.98
CA ASP A 96 12.79 1.88 -10.34
C ASP A 96 12.63 0.63 -9.49
N LEU A 97 11.40 0.27 -9.13
CA LEU A 97 11.12 -0.93 -8.35
C LEU A 97 10.71 -2.08 -9.27
N LYS A 98 11.35 -3.21 -9.09
CA LYS A 98 11.05 -4.40 -9.90
C LYS A 98 9.99 -5.24 -9.19
N PRO A 99 9.11 -5.91 -9.96
CA PRO A 99 8.11 -6.79 -9.37
C PRO A 99 8.76 -7.86 -8.51
N LEU A 100 8.13 -8.13 -7.36
CA LEU A 100 8.57 -9.17 -6.45
C LEU A 100 8.06 -10.53 -6.93
N SER A 101 8.93 -11.53 -6.89
CA SER A 101 8.62 -12.89 -7.33
C SER A 101 8.21 -13.79 -6.16
N ASP A 102 7.31 -13.30 -5.31
CA ASP A 102 6.87 -14.01 -4.12
C ASP A 102 5.46 -14.57 -4.34
N ALA A 103 5.35 -15.90 -4.44
CA ALA A 103 4.07 -16.57 -4.65
C ALA A 103 3.09 -16.29 -3.51
N GLY A 104 3.59 -16.04 -2.29
CA GLY A 104 2.74 -15.71 -1.15
C GLY A 104 2.02 -14.39 -1.30
N LEU A 105 2.53 -13.51 -2.15
CA LEU A 105 1.92 -12.20 -2.40
C LEU A 105 0.98 -12.22 -3.60
N ALA A 106 0.90 -13.33 -4.33
CA ALA A 106 0.02 -13.45 -5.47
C ALA A 106 -1.43 -13.24 -5.04
N GLY A 107 -2.16 -12.41 -5.77
CA GLY A 107 -3.55 -12.12 -5.48
C GLY A 107 -3.76 -11.02 -4.42
N LEU A 108 -2.71 -10.58 -3.74
CA LEU A 108 -2.86 -9.53 -2.73
C LEU A 108 -3.42 -8.22 -3.31
N PRO A 109 -2.89 -7.69 -4.42
CA PRO A 109 -3.45 -6.47 -4.99
C PRO A 109 -4.93 -6.60 -5.35
N GLN A 110 -5.34 -7.75 -5.88
CA GLN A 110 -6.74 -7.99 -6.22
C GLN A 110 -7.63 -8.01 -4.98
N ARG A 111 -7.16 -8.63 -3.90
CA ARG A 111 -7.93 -8.67 -2.65
C ARG A 111 -8.07 -7.27 -2.04
N VAL A 112 -7.02 -6.46 -2.13
CA VAL A 112 -7.09 -5.06 -1.67
C VAL A 112 -8.13 -4.30 -2.47
N ARG A 113 -8.11 -4.42 -3.80
CA ARG A 113 -9.07 -3.72 -4.65
C ARG A 113 -10.49 -4.18 -4.41
N ALA A 114 -10.68 -5.46 -4.12
CA ALA A 114 -12.02 -6.01 -3.82
C ALA A 114 -12.55 -5.47 -2.49
N ALA A 115 -11.67 -5.29 -1.50
CA ALA A 115 -12.06 -4.77 -0.20
C ALA A 115 -12.31 -3.26 -0.23
N MET A 116 -11.59 -2.55 -1.10
CA MET A 116 -11.62 -1.08 -1.19
C MET A 116 -11.87 -0.66 -2.64
N PRO A 117 -13.07 -0.95 -3.15
CA PRO A 117 -13.40 -0.67 -4.55
C PRO A 117 -13.42 0.81 -4.92
#